data_8224fa77d094f34ff3df65ed1f2d12cc
#
_entry.id   8224fa77d094f34ff3df65ed1f2d12cc
#
_cell.length_a   1.000
_cell.length_b   1.000
_cell.length_c   1.000
_cell.angle_alpha   90.00
_cell.angle_beta   90.00
_cell.angle_gamma   90.00
#
_symmetry.space_group_name_H-M   'P 1'
#
loop_
_entity.id
_entity.type
_entity.pdbx_description
1 polymer ?
#
loop_
_entity_poly.entity_id
_entity_poly.type
_entity_poly.pdbx_seq_one_letter_code
_entity_poly.pdbx_strand_id
1 'polypeptide(L)'
;MSSRTARTRGRRPHARRHRTRGRGFWRWYRVVPLVLVGAVAIACAILAATPTTLARRTLYPVSHAQDIQASAERHGVDPLLVAAVIKCESNWDENAQSAAGAIGLMQVMPQTSSELARMGLVDSGAYDPSNLFDPTTNIEYGTAYLAFLEKNLSSTDQVIAAYNAGMGKVEEWLAQPGELADNITYPETREYLRRVSEAYQGYRDSYPNGLVVEQ
;
A
#
# COMPACT_ATOMS: atom_id res chain seq x y z
N MET A 1 -87.44 22.71 71.10
CA MET A 1 -86.41 21.91 71.80
C MET A 1 -85.44 21.35 70.83
N SER A 2 -84.27 21.82 70.88
CA SER A 2 -83.21 21.75 69.85
C SER A 2 -82.27 20.59 70.11
N SER A 3 -82.01 19.75 69.20
CA SER A 3 -80.85 18.81 69.25
C SER A 3 -79.99 18.95 68.05
N ARG A 4 -78.77 19.49 68.30
CA ARG A 4 -77.72 19.64 67.30
C ARG A 4 -77.02 18.32 67.10
N THR A 5 -77.01 17.82 65.89
CA THR A 5 -76.18 16.71 65.46
C THR A 5 -74.82 17.22 64.96
N ALA A 6 -73.78 16.77 65.59
CA ALA A 6 -72.39 17.08 65.22
C ALA A 6 -71.95 16.21 64.02
N ARG A 7 -71.39 16.88 63.00
CA ARG A 7 -70.88 16.27 61.78
C ARG A 7 -69.38 15.99 61.93
N THR A 8 -69.00 14.77 62.10
CA THR A 8 -67.61 14.33 62.11
C THR A 8 -67.01 14.35 60.69
N ARG A 9 -65.96 15.19 60.50
CA ARG A 9 -65.16 15.26 59.29
C ARG A 9 -64.19 14.09 59.31
N GLY A 10 -64.39 13.14 58.38
CA GLY A 10 -63.40 12.07 58.12
C GLY A 10 -62.17 12.62 57.44
N ARG A 11 -61.00 12.41 58.09
CA ARG A 11 -59.67 12.66 57.53
C ARG A 11 -59.38 11.61 56.48
N ARG A 12 -59.13 11.99 55.25
CA ARG A 12 -58.61 11.14 54.18
C ARG A 12 -57.11 10.91 54.42
N PRO A 13 -56.60 9.66 54.33
CA PRO A 13 -55.15 9.43 54.43
C PRO A 13 -54.47 9.84 53.13
N HIS A 14 -53.42 10.67 53.27
CA HIS A 14 -52.50 10.98 52.18
C HIS A 14 -51.71 9.75 51.80
N ALA A 15 -51.92 9.20 50.61
CA ALA A 15 -51.10 8.17 50.04
C ALA A 15 -49.72 8.76 49.71
N ARG A 16 -48.69 8.39 50.47
CA ARG A 16 -47.27 8.64 50.15
C ARG A 16 -46.92 7.85 48.90
N ARG A 17 -46.79 8.50 47.76
CA ARG A 17 -46.14 7.97 46.58
C ARG A 17 -44.66 7.79 46.88
N HIS A 18 -44.21 6.59 47.18
CA HIS A 18 -42.80 6.21 47.20
C HIS A 18 -42.28 6.30 45.75
N ARG A 19 -41.54 7.34 45.48
CA ARG A 19 -40.77 7.54 44.25
C ARG A 19 -39.55 6.60 44.34
N THR A 20 -39.64 5.42 43.77
CA THR A 20 -38.49 4.55 43.48
C THR A 20 -37.69 5.12 42.33
N ARG A 21 -36.96 6.20 42.62
CA ARG A 21 -35.94 6.75 41.73
C ARG A 21 -34.58 6.26 42.20
N GLY A 22 -33.84 5.51 41.38
CA GLY A 22 -32.41 5.46 41.56
C GLY A 22 -31.68 4.12 41.41
N ARG A 23 -32.35 2.99 41.14
CA ARG A 23 -31.62 1.69 41.03
C ARG A 23 -31.12 1.38 39.59
N GLY A 24 -31.67 2.03 38.55
CA GLY A 24 -31.27 1.79 37.14
C GLY A 24 -29.99 2.52 36.73
N PHE A 25 -29.78 3.75 37.22
CA PHE A 25 -28.70 4.63 36.83
C PHE A 25 -27.31 4.14 37.30
N TRP A 26 -27.23 3.59 38.52
CA TRP A 26 -25.99 3.04 39.07
C TRP A 26 -25.52 1.73 38.42
N ARG A 27 -26.44 0.95 37.83
CA ARG A 27 -26.09 -0.26 37.08
C ARG A 27 -25.45 0.10 35.74
N TRP A 28 -25.87 1.18 35.14
CA TRP A 28 -25.36 1.66 33.84
C TRP A 28 -23.87 2.08 33.90
N TYR A 29 -23.47 2.78 34.97
CA TYR A 29 -22.07 3.16 35.21
C TYR A 29 -21.12 1.97 35.41
N ARG A 30 -21.65 0.83 35.80
CA ARG A 30 -20.86 -0.40 35.99
C ARG A 30 -20.85 -1.27 34.73
N VAL A 31 -21.89 -1.27 33.93
CA VAL A 31 -22.04 -2.12 32.75
C VAL A 31 -21.37 -1.48 31.52
N VAL A 32 -21.52 -0.18 31.31
CA VAL A 32 -20.95 0.52 30.14
C VAL A 32 -19.41 0.39 30.07
N PRO A 33 -18.63 0.59 31.14
CA PRO A 33 -17.17 0.38 31.08
C PRO A 33 -16.79 -1.07 30.78
N LEU A 34 -17.53 -2.04 31.32
CA LEU A 34 -17.26 -3.45 31.09
C LEU A 34 -17.57 -3.84 29.63
N VAL A 35 -18.64 -3.30 29.05
CA VAL A 35 -18.97 -3.50 27.62
C VAL A 35 -17.91 -2.85 26.73
N LEU A 36 -17.44 -1.63 27.08
CA LEU A 36 -16.37 -0.96 26.33
C LEU A 36 -15.05 -1.73 26.40
N VAL A 37 -14.66 -2.19 27.59
CA VAL A 37 -13.46 -3.02 27.76
C VAL A 37 -13.60 -4.33 26.99
N GLY A 38 -14.76 -4.97 27.04
CA GLY A 38 -15.05 -6.17 26.25
C GLY A 38 -14.98 -5.91 24.74
N ALA A 39 -15.56 -4.80 24.26
CA ALA A 39 -15.50 -4.41 22.85
C ALA A 39 -14.07 -4.11 22.39
N VAL A 40 -13.28 -3.40 23.20
CA VAL A 40 -11.85 -3.15 22.93
C VAL A 40 -11.06 -4.46 22.94
N ALA A 41 -11.30 -5.36 23.90
CA ALA A 41 -10.62 -6.66 23.93
C ALA A 41 -10.97 -7.52 22.70
N ILE A 42 -12.23 -7.53 22.27
CA ILE A 42 -12.66 -8.22 21.04
C ILE A 42 -12.00 -7.57 19.81
N ALA A 43 -11.98 -6.25 19.72
CA ALA A 43 -11.31 -5.54 18.63
C ALA A 43 -9.81 -5.86 18.58
N CYS A 44 -9.13 -5.86 19.73
CA CYS A 44 -7.72 -6.27 19.83
C CYS A 44 -7.51 -7.74 19.44
N ALA A 45 -8.42 -8.64 19.85
CA ALA A 45 -8.35 -10.05 19.48
C ALA A 45 -8.59 -10.26 17.98
N ILE A 46 -9.51 -9.52 17.36
CA ILE A 46 -9.73 -9.53 15.90
C ILE A 46 -8.49 -9.00 15.19
N LEU A 47 -7.90 -7.87 15.63
CA LEU A 47 -6.67 -7.33 15.06
C LEU A 47 -5.48 -8.30 15.21
N ALA A 48 -5.38 -8.99 16.35
CA ALA A 48 -4.33 -9.99 16.56
C ALA A 48 -4.58 -11.30 15.79
N ALA A 49 -5.83 -11.61 15.46
CA ALA A 49 -6.22 -12.81 14.71
C ALA A 49 -6.25 -12.56 13.18
N THR A 50 -6.28 -11.29 12.71
CA THR A 50 -6.13 -11.01 11.28
C THR A 50 -4.73 -11.41 10.86
N PRO A 51 -4.59 -12.29 9.84
CA PRO A 51 -3.28 -12.61 9.29
C PRO A 51 -2.57 -11.30 8.92
N THR A 52 -1.39 -11.09 9.44
CA THR A 52 -0.58 -9.90 9.14
C THR A 52 -0.42 -9.70 7.64
N THR A 53 -0.43 -10.78 6.86
CA THR A 53 -0.43 -10.80 5.41
C THR A 53 -1.66 -10.12 4.78
N LEU A 54 -2.89 -10.32 5.33
CA LEU A 54 -4.09 -9.70 4.79
C LEU A 54 -4.09 -8.17 5.03
N ALA A 55 -3.70 -7.73 6.22
CA ALA A 55 -3.55 -6.31 6.52
C ALA A 55 -2.44 -5.65 5.67
N ARG A 56 -1.34 -6.37 5.43
CA ARG A 56 -0.24 -5.89 4.57
C ARG A 56 -0.65 -5.79 3.10
N ARG A 57 -1.44 -6.73 2.58
CA ARG A 57 -1.95 -6.67 1.19
C ARG A 57 -2.81 -5.42 0.92
N THR A 58 -3.47 -4.86 1.92
CA THR A 58 -4.18 -3.57 1.76
C THR A 58 -3.24 -2.36 1.66
N LEU A 59 -2.04 -2.46 2.23
CA LEU A 59 -0.99 -1.42 2.12
C LEU A 59 -0.15 -1.58 0.85
N TYR A 60 -0.05 -2.80 0.33
CA TYR A 60 0.71 -3.17 -0.86
C TYR A 60 -0.22 -3.88 -1.86
N PRO A 61 -1.21 -3.16 -2.43
CA PRO A 61 -2.09 -3.73 -3.45
C PRO A 61 -1.29 -4.01 -4.73
N VAL A 62 -1.72 -5.02 -5.49
CA VAL A 62 -1.15 -5.33 -6.81
C VAL A 62 -2.28 -5.34 -7.82
N SER A 63 -2.20 -4.47 -8.81
CA SER A 63 -2.97 -4.52 -10.05
C SER A 63 -2.11 -5.19 -11.13
N HIS A 64 -2.72 -5.67 -12.21
CA HIS A 64 -2.00 -6.28 -13.35
C HIS A 64 -1.05 -7.42 -12.96
N ALA A 65 -1.39 -8.20 -11.92
CA ALA A 65 -0.52 -9.27 -11.40
C ALA A 65 -0.13 -10.28 -12.48
N GLN A 66 -1.02 -10.59 -13.44
CA GLN A 66 -0.74 -11.50 -14.55
C GLN A 66 0.29 -10.94 -15.50
N ASP A 67 0.16 -9.67 -15.90
CA ASP A 67 1.09 -9.01 -16.81
C ASP A 67 2.48 -8.88 -16.17
N ILE A 68 2.51 -8.50 -14.88
CA ILE A 68 3.75 -8.42 -14.10
C ILE A 68 4.43 -9.79 -14.03
N GLN A 69 3.68 -10.82 -13.67
CA GLN A 69 4.24 -12.18 -13.54
C GLN A 69 4.78 -12.66 -14.89
N ALA A 70 3.99 -12.52 -15.96
CA ALA A 70 4.39 -12.97 -17.30
C ALA A 70 5.61 -12.20 -17.83
N SER A 71 5.68 -10.89 -17.63
CA SER A 71 6.83 -10.07 -18.03
C SER A 71 8.08 -10.38 -17.20
N ALA A 72 7.91 -10.51 -15.88
CA ALA A 72 8.98 -10.86 -14.95
C ALA A 72 9.60 -12.23 -15.29
N GLU A 73 8.78 -13.23 -15.64
CA GLU A 73 9.24 -14.55 -16.08
C GLU A 73 10.01 -14.47 -17.40
N ARG A 74 9.54 -13.68 -18.38
CA ARG A 74 10.24 -13.51 -19.68
C ARG A 74 11.62 -12.90 -19.52
N HIS A 75 11.73 -11.93 -18.63
CA HIS A 75 12.95 -11.15 -18.44
C HIS A 75 13.83 -11.60 -17.29
N GLY A 76 13.36 -12.54 -16.45
CA GLY A 76 14.12 -13.07 -15.31
C GLY A 76 14.24 -12.11 -14.13
N VAL A 77 13.28 -11.18 -13.97
CA VAL A 77 13.23 -10.18 -12.89
C VAL A 77 12.29 -10.65 -11.78
N ASP A 78 12.56 -10.28 -10.52
CA ASP A 78 11.62 -10.53 -9.43
C ASP A 78 10.32 -9.72 -9.62
N PRO A 79 9.14 -10.35 -9.76
CA PRO A 79 7.87 -9.66 -9.94
C PRO A 79 7.52 -8.72 -8.79
N LEU A 80 8.04 -8.96 -7.58
CA LEU A 80 7.83 -8.09 -6.44
C LEU A 80 8.66 -6.79 -6.54
N LEU A 81 9.83 -6.84 -7.21
CA LEU A 81 10.59 -5.64 -7.53
C LEU A 81 9.85 -4.80 -8.59
N VAL A 82 9.28 -5.42 -9.61
CA VAL A 82 8.44 -4.74 -10.61
C VAL A 82 7.27 -4.02 -9.93
N ALA A 83 6.54 -4.72 -9.04
CA ALA A 83 5.44 -4.12 -8.27
C ALA A 83 5.89 -2.94 -7.39
N ALA A 84 7.08 -3.03 -6.78
CA ALA A 84 7.64 -1.96 -5.95
C ALA A 84 7.98 -0.71 -6.79
N VAL A 85 8.54 -0.90 -7.98
CA VAL A 85 8.82 0.18 -8.94
C VAL A 85 7.52 0.84 -9.38
N ILE A 86 6.52 0.07 -9.82
CA ILE A 86 5.19 0.60 -10.21
C ILE A 86 4.58 1.44 -9.09
N LYS A 87 4.61 0.92 -7.85
CA LYS A 87 4.09 1.65 -6.70
C LYS A 87 4.79 2.99 -6.49
N CYS A 88 6.09 3.06 -6.68
CA CYS A 88 6.87 4.28 -6.45
C CYS A 88 6.82 5.26 -7.62
N GLU A 89 6.67 4.77 -8.85
CA GLU A 89 6.63 5.57 -10.07
C GLU A 89 5.27 6.24 -10.31
N SER A 90 4.20 5.47 -10.25
CA SER A 90 2.86 5.94 -10.60
C SER A 90 1.84 5.78 -9.48
N ASN A 91 2.17 5.03 -8.41
CA ASN A 91 1.19 4.55 -7.44
C ASN A 91 0.01 3.82 -8.12
N TRP A 92 0.31 3.01 -9.15
CA TRP A 92 -0.65 2.23 -9.94
C TRP A 92 -1.56 3.05 -10.87
N ASP A 93 -1.21 4.31 -11.16
CA ASP A 93 -1.92 5.12 -12.17
C ASP A 93 -1.38 4.82 -13.58
N GLU A 94 -2.21 4.14 -14.38
CA GLU A 94 -1.90 3.79 -15.77
C GLU A 94 -1.75 5.02 -16.67
N ASN A 95 -2.41 6.12 -16.32
CA ASN A 95 -2.42 7.35 -17.08
C ASN A 95 -1.38 8.37 -16.58
N ALA A 96 -0.52 7.98 -15.65
CA ALA A 96 0.50 8.86 -15.11
C ALA A 96 1.43 9.35 -16.24
N GLN A 97 1.69 10.66 -16.23
CA GLN A 97 2.65 11.28 -17.13
C GLN A 97 3.44 12.34 -16.38
N SER A 98 4.78 12.23 -16.41
CA SER A 98 5.64 13.21 -15.77
C SER A 98 5.88 14.43 -16.66
N ALA A 99 6.30 15.54 -16.06
CA ALA A 99 6.71 16.75 -16.81
C ALA A 99 7.91 16.48 -17.75
N ALA A 100 8.73 15.46 -17.45
CA ALA A 100 9.84 15.03 -18.30
C ALA A 100 9.40 14.11 -19.45
N GLY A 101 8.12 13.69 -19.49
CA GLY A 101 7.57 12.85 -20.55
C GLY A 101 7.65 11.35 -20.28
N ALA A 102 7.93 10.91 -19.04
CA ALA A 102 7.79 9.52 -18.64
C ALA A 102 6.30 9.15 -18.57
N ILE A 103 5.94 7.92 -18.92
CA ILE A 103 4.56 7.49 -19.19
C ILE A 103 4.24 6.20 -18.44
N GLY A 104 3.02 6.14 -17.89
CA GLY A 104 2.32 4.95 -17.42
C GLY A 104 2.82 4.39 -16.09
N LEU A 105 2.45 3.14 -15.83
CA LEU A 105 2.67 2.45 -14.56
C LEU A 105 4.12 2.49 -14.07
N MET A 106 5.08 2.22 -14.96
CA MET A 106 6.50 2.17 -14.64
C MET A 106 7.25 3.43 -15.06
N GLN A 107 6.55 4.49 -15.48
CA GLN A 107 7.12 5.77 -15.91
C GLN A 107 8.25 5.59 -16.96
N VAL A 108 7.96 4.82 -17.98
CA VAL A 108 8.94 4.53 -19.06
C VAL A 108 9.09 5.75 -19.95
N MET A 109 10.32 6.15 -20.23
CA MET A 109 10.61 7.21 -21.22
C MET A 109 10.45 6.65 -22.64
N PRO A 110 9.82 7.39 -23.58
CA PRO A 110 9.67 6.97 -24.98
C PRO A 110 11.00 6.65 -25.67
N GLN A 111 12.08 7.34 -25.26
CA GLN A 111 13.41 7.03 -25.76
C GLN A 111 13.89 5.66 -25.26
N THR A 112 13.65 5.34 -24.00
CA THR A 112 14.04 4.05 -23.40
C THR A 112 13.31 2.89 -24.07
N SER A 113 11.99 2.99 -24.28
CA SER A 113 11.23 1.94 -24.97
C SER A 113 11.72 1.72 -26.41
N SER A 114 11.94 2.81 -27.15
CA SER A 114 12.47 2.75 -28.51
C SER A 114 13.86 2.11 -28.56
N GLU A 115 14.70 2.36 -27.58
CA GLU A 115 16.05 1.82 -27.51
C GLU A 115 16.04 0.32 -27.16
N LEU A 116 15.22 -0.10 -26.20
CA LEU A 116 15.04 -1.52 -25.85
C LEU A 116 14.48 -2.33 -27.04
N ALA A 117 13.51 -1.76 -27.77
CA ALA A 117 12.98 -2.36 -29.00
C ALA A 117 14.08 -2.50 -30.07
N ARG A 118 14.88 -1.45 -30.30
CA ARG A 118 16.01 -1.46 -31.26
C ARG A 118 17.09 -2.47 -30.90
N MET A 119 17.31 -2.69 -29.58
CA MET A 119 18.23 -3.71 -29.05
C MET A 119 17.68 -5.14 -29.15
N GLY A 120 16.39 -5.30 -29.50
CA GLY A 120 15.73 -6.59 -29.55
C GLY A 120 15.48 -7.21 -28.16
N LEU A 121 15.44 -6.39 -27.11
CA LEU A 121 15.15 -6.82 -25.74
C LEU A 121 13.66 -6.97 -25.50
N VAL A 122 12.81 -6.33 -26.30
CA VAL A 122 11.36 -6.47 -26.33
C VAL A 122 10.92 -6.72 -27.78
N ASP A 123 9.96 -7.63 -27.96
CA ASP A 123 9.32 -7.85 -29.25
C ASP A 123 8.39 -6.68 -29.59
N SER A 124 8.88 -5.76 -30.41
CA SER A 124 8.11 -4.58 -30.86
C SER A 124 6.91 -4.91 -31.74
N GLY A 125 6.82 -6.13 -32.30
CA GLY A 125 5.65 -6.61 -33.02
C GLY A 125 4.49 -6.99 -32.08
N ALA A 126 4.80 -7.43 -30.89
CA ALA A 126 3.83 -7.74 -29.84
C ALA A 126 3.54 -6.54 -28.93
N TYR A 127 4.54 -5.70 -28.66
CA TYR A 127 4.48 -4.55 -27.75
C TYR A 127 4.99 -3.30 -28.48
N ASP A 128 4.08 -2.45 -28.94
CA ASP A 128 4.45 -1.20 -29.64
C ASP A 128 5.13 -0.21 -28.69
N PRO A 129 6.42 0.15 -28.90
CA PRO A 129 7.16 1.05 -28.04
C PRO A 129 6.56 2.45 -27.93
N SER A 130 5.66 2.84 -28.82
CA SER A 130 4.95 4.11 -28.79
C SER A 130 3.66 4.08 -27.93
N ASN A 131 3.15 2.89 -27.59
CA ASN A 131 1.90 2.71 -26.83
C ASN A 131 2.14 2.51 -25.33
N LEU A 132 2.85 3.44 -24.69
CA LEU A 132 3.23 3.34 -23.28
C LEU A 132 2.09 3.62 -22.28
N PHE A 133 0.93 4.07 -22.73
CA PHE A 133 -0.27 4.15 -21.89
C PHE A 133 -1.00 2.80 -21.76
N ASP A 134 -0.68 1.81 -22.63
CA ASP A 134 -1.16 0.46 -22.45
C ASP A 134 -0.40 -0.22 -21.31
N PRO A 135 -1.11 -0.68 -20.24
CA PRO A 135 -0.46 -1.25 -19.05
C PRO A 135 0.46 -2.42 -19.36
N THR A 136 0.03 -3.33 -20.24
CA THR A 136 0.80 -4.53 -20.59
C THR A 136 2.09 -4.16 -21.30
N THR A 137 2.03 -3.24 -22.27
CA THR A 137 3.20 -2.71 -22.98
C THR A 137 4.14 -1.97 -22.02
N ASN A 138 3.59 -1.15 -21.13
CA ASN A 138 4.38 -0.38 -20.17
C ASN A 138 5.14 -1.27 -19.21
N ILE A 139 4.48 -2.29 -18.65
CA ILE A 139 5.09 -3.30 -17.77
C ILE A 139 6.19 -4.06 -18.51
N GLU A 140 5.94 -4.43 -19.76
CA GLU A 140 6.93 -5.16 -20.58
C GLU A 140 8.22 -4.36 -20.77
N TYR A 141 8.12 -3.09 -21.20
CA TYR A 141 9.30 -2.25 -21.37
C TYR A 141 9.99 -1.89 -20.06
N GLY A 142 9.24 -1.59 -19.00
CA GLY A 142 9.80 -1.29 -17.70
C GLY A 142 10.54 -2.48 -17.08
N THR A 143 9.97 -3.70 -17.21
CA THR A 143 10.58 -4.94 -16.73
C THR A 143 11.82 -5.30 -17.56
N ALA A 144 11.76 -5.15 -18.89
CA ALA A 144 12.93 -5.34 -19.76
C ALA A 144 14.07 -4.37 -19.41
N TYR A 145 13.73 -3.11 -19.03
CA TYR A 145 14.73 -2.16 -18.57
C TYR A 145 15.35 -2.57 -17.25
N LEU A 146 14.56 -3.04 -16.28
CA LEU A 146 15.09 -3.62 -15.04
C LEU A 146 16.04 -4.78 -15.32
N ALA A 147 15.65 -5.73 -16.16
CA ALA A 147 16.51 -6.85 -16.56
C ALA A 147 17.83 -6.40 -17.22
N PHE A 148 17.76 -5.37 -18.08
CA PHE A 148 18.95 -4.78 -18.67
C PHE A 148 19.88 -4.19 -17.61
N LEU A 149 19.33 -3.50 -16.62
CA LEU A 149 20.11 -2.94 -15.50
C LEU A 149 20.70 -4.05 -14.61
N GLU A 150 19.94 -5.08 -14.26
CA GLU A 150 20.41 -6.23 -13.46
C GLU A 150 21.56 -6.97 -14.13
N LYS A 151 21.55 -7.04 -15.45
CA LYS A 151 22.64 -7.68 -16.22
C LYS A 151 23.94 -6.87 -16.17
N ASN A 152 23.87 -5.55 -15.98
CA ASN A 152 25.01 -4.65 -16.08
C ASN A 152 25.50 -4.15 -14.68
N LEU A 153 24.70 -4.34 -13.64
CA LEU A 153 24.97 -3.86 -12.28
C LEU A 153 24.99 -5.01 -11.29
N SER A 154 25.65 -4.81 -10.15
CA SER A 154 25.99 -5.91 -9.23
C SER A 154 25.05 -6.03 -8.04
N SER A 155 24.17 -5.05 -7.80
CA SER A 155 23.25 -5.07 -6.65
C SER A 155 21.90 -4.44 -6.99
N THR A 156 20.87 -4.86 -6.27
CA THR A 156 19.52 -4.29 -6.40
C THR A 156 19.48 -2.79 -6.15
N ASP A 157 20.27 -2.28 -5.21
CA ASP A 157 20.36 -0.84 -4.92
C ASP A 157 20.92 -0.05 -6.12
N GLN A 158 21.92 -0.61 -6.81
CA GLN A 158 22.46 -0.02 -8.03
C GLN A 158 21.42 0.00 -9.15
N VAL A 159 20.66 -1.10 -9.31
CA VAL A 159 19.58 -1.21 -10.28
C VAL A 159 18.48 -0.19 -10.02
N ILE A 160 18.03 -0.07 -8.78
CA ILE A 160 17.01 0.91 -8.37
C ILE A 160 17.49 2.34 -8.63
N ALA A 161 18.72 2.66 -8.22
CA ALA A 161 19.30 3.98 -8.46
C ALA A 161 19.42 4.29 -9.97
N ALA A 162 19.83 3.30 -10.77
CA ALA A 162 19.99 3.44 -12.22
C ALA A 162 18.65 3.55 -12.96
N TYR A 163 17.60 2.92 -12.46
CA TYR A 163 16.26 3.06 -13.03
C TYR A 163 15.81 4.53 -12.99
N ASN A 164 16.10 5.24 -11.91
CA ASN A 164 15.73 6.64 -11.73
C ASN A 164 16.72 7.62 -12.37
N ALA A 165 18.02 7.46 -12.12
CA ALA A 165 19.05 8.43 -12.53
C ALA A 165 19.71 8.10 -13.89
N GLY A 166 19.48 6.89 -14.39
CA GLY A 166 20.19 6.34 -15.56
C GLY A 166 21.50 5.66 -15.19
N MET A 167 21.86 4.63 -15.96
CA MET A 167 23.03 3.78 -15.72
C MET A 167 24.34 4.58 -15.68
N GLY A 168 24.54 5.52 -16.61
CA GLY A 168 25.77 6.33 -16.67
C GLY A 168 26.02 7.15 -15.40
N LYS A 169 24.98 7.62 -14.71
CA LYS A 169 25.14 8.32 -13.45
C LYS A 169 25.53 7.38 -12.30
N VAL A 170 24.98 6.20 -12.29
CA VAL A 170 25.36 5.19 -11.28
C VAL A 170 26.80 4.75 -11.49
N GLU A 171 27.26 4.57 -12.73
CA GLU A 171 28.67 4.29 -13.05
C GLU A 171 29.61 5.40 -12.54
N GLU A 172 29.24 6.68 -12.73
CA GLU A 172 29.99 7.82 -12.17
C GLU A 172 30.08 7.77 -10.65
N TRP A 173 29.00 7.39 -9.95
CA TRP A 173 28.98 7.28 -8.49
C TRP A 173 29.76 6.07 -8.00
N LEU A 174 29.70 4.94 -8.71
CA LEU A 174 30.48 3.72 -8.39
C LEU A 174 31.97 3.87 -8.61
N ALA A 175 32.40 4.78 -9.48
CA ALA A 175 33.81 5.11 -9.68
C ALA A 175 34.45 5.87 -8.49
N GLN A 176 33.59 6.37 -7.55
CA GLN A 176 34.05 7.06 -6.35
C GLN A 176 34.30 6.08 -5.19
N PRO A 177 35.22 6.36 -4.28
CA PRO A 177 35.41 5.54 -3.09
C PRO A 177 34.18 5.60 -2.17
N GLY A 178 33.87 4.49 -1.49
CA GLY A 178 32.76 4.41 -0.52
C GLY A 178 31.55 3.65 -1.01
N GLU A 179 30.46 3.71 -0.25
CA GLU A 179 29.20 3.05 -0.59
C GLU A 179 28.41 3.89 -1.59
N LEU A 180 27.64 3.22 -2.47
CA LEU A 180 26.80 3.90 -3.46
C LEU A 180 25.90 4.97 -2.81
N ALA A 181 25.26 4.64 -1.68
CA ALA A 181 24.32 5.53 -1.01
C ALA A 181 24.95 6.88 -0.59
N ASP A 182 26.25 6.87 -0.23
CA ASP A 182 26.99 8.08 0.15
C ASP A 182 27.39 8.90 -1.10
N ASN A 183 27.63 8.23 -2.22
CA ASN A 183 28.09 8.84 -3.46
C ASN A 183 26.95 9.42 -4.32
N ILE A 184 25.68 9.01 -4.09
CA ILE A 184 24.54 9.56 -4.82
C ILE A 184 24.42 11.07 -4.54
N THR A 185 24.68 11.89 -5.56
CA THR A 185 24.62 13.35 -5.44
C THR A 185 23.23 13.93 -5.64
N TYR A 186 22.31 13.18 -6.24
CA TYR A 186 20.93 13.62 -6.49
C TYR A 186 20.03 13.26 -5.30
N PRO A 187 19.49 14.25 -4.54
CA PRO A 187 18.62 13.98 -3.39
C PRO A 187 17.38 13.18 -3.76
N GLU A 188 16.83 13.42 -4.96
CA GLU A 188 15.65 12.68 -5.48
C GLU A 188 15.95 11.20 -5.70
N THR A 189 17.12 10.85 -6.25
CA THR A 189 17.51 9.45 -6.47
C THR A 189 17.80 8.74 -5.16
N ARG A 190 18.36 9.42 -4.17
CA ARG A 190 18.56 8.86 -2.83
C ARG A 190 17.22 8.54 -2.16
N GLU A 191 16.26 9.45 -2.26
CA GLU A 191 14.92 9.24 -1.74
C GLU A 191 14.15 8.17 -2.53
N TYR A 192 14.34 8.11 -3.85
CA TYR A 192 13.79 7.06 -4.69
C TYR A 192 14.29 5.68 -4.29
N LEU A 193 15.61 5.52 -4.15
CA LEU A 193 16.23 4.28 -3.68
C LEU A 193 15.62 3.82 -2.35
N ARG A 194 15.50 4.72 -1.38
CA ARG A 194 14.88 4.41 -0.08
C ARG A 194 13.43 3.94 -0.24
N ARG A 195 12.61 4.68 -1.00
CA ARG A 195 11.17 4.36 -1.20
C ARG A 195 10.97 3.03 -1.91
N VAL A 196 11.73 2.74 -2.97
CA VAL A 196 11.61 1.48 -3.70
C VAL A 196 12.09 0.31 -2.87
N SER A 197 13.21 0.44 -2.14
CA SER A 197 13.72 -0.61 -1.25
C SER A 197 12.74 -0.93 -0.13
N GLU A 198 12.11 0.08 0.50
CA GLU A 198 11.06 -0.11 1.51
C GLU A 198 9.80 -0.77 0.91
N ALA A 199 9.37 -0.33 -0.29
CA ALA A 199 8.23 -0.93 -0.97
C ALA A 199 8.51 -2.38 -1.35
N TYR A 200 9.69 -2.67 -1.88
CA TYR A 200 10.10 -4.02 -2.26
C TYR A 200 10.09 -4.96 -1.05
N GLN A 201 10.66 -4.53 0.08
CA GLN A 201 10.57 -5.32 1.33
C GLN A 201 9.11 -5.50 1.78
N GLY A 202 8.29 -4.45 1.70
CA GLY A 202 6.86 -4.51 2.02
C GLY A 202 6.09 -5.50 1.14
N TYR A 203 6.38 -5.56 -0.17
CA TYR A 203 5.81 -6.56 -1.07
C TYR A 203 6.28 -7.97 -0.73
N ARG A 204 7.57 -8.18 -0.48
CA ARG A 204 8.10 -9.49 -0.06
C ARG A 204 7.45 -10.01 1.21
N ASP A 205 7.25 -9.15 2.20
CA ASP A 205 6.57 -9.48 3.44
C ASP A 205 5.05 -9.77 3.26
N SER A 206 4.43 -9.14 2.26
CA SER A 206 3.00 -9.27 1.97
C SER A 206 2.69 -10.47 1.06
N TYR A 207 3.64 -10.85 0.20
CA TYR A 207 3.53 -11.90 -0.80
C TYR A 207 4.70 -12.90 -0.69
N PRO A 208 4.83 -13.63 0.44
CA PRO A 208 5.97 -14.51 0.69
C PRO A 208 6.08 -15.69 -0.29
N ASN A 209 5.00 -16.00 -1.01
CA ASN A 209 4.95 -17.05 -2.04
C ASN A 209 4.96 -16.47 -3.48
N GLY A 210 5.37 -15.20 -3.63
CA GLY A 210 5.30 -14.50 -4.90
C GLY A 210 3.89 -13.96 -5.23
N LEU A 211 3.74 -13.33 -6.40
CA LEU A 211 2.44 -12.92 -6.92
C LEU A 211 1.69 -14.18 -7.39
N VAL A 212 0.88 -14.76 -6.48
CA VAL A 212 -0.01 -15.88 -6.87
C VAL A 212 -1.15 -15.31 -7.68
N VAL A 213 -1.16 -15.60 -8.97
CA VAL A 213 -2.28 -15.34 -9.85
C VAL A 213 -3.29 -16.48 -9.63
N GLU A 214 -4.37 -16.19 -8.88
CA GLU A 214 -5.49 -17.13 -8.83
C GLU A 214 -6.09 -17.25 -10.23
N GLN A 215 -6.06 -18.46 -10.78
CA GLN A 215 -6.66 -18.81 -12.07
C GLN A 215 -8.18 -18.87 -11.96
#